data_0152bf965955ba10c3655a4f13b917ef
#
_entry.id   0152bf965955ba10c3655a4f13b917ef
#
_cell.length_a   1.000
_cell.length_b   1.000
_cell.length_c   1.000
_cell.angle_alpha   90.00
_cell.angle_beta   90.00
_cell.angle_gamma   90.00
#
_symmetry.space_group_name_H-M   'P 1'
#
loop_
_entity.id
_entity.type
_entity.pdbx_description
1 polymer ?
#
loop_
_entity_poly.entity_id
_entity_poly.type
_entity_poly.pdbx_seq_one_letter_code
_entity_poly.pdbx_strand_id
1 'polypeptide(L)'
;MVTCLFGLRPDTAYRLADGEDILDFSTLHEAFTLDVRDFGARGDGTQDDTAAIQAAILACPPQSRVLLPAGVWRVTHLFLRDHLRLELAQGATLLGSYDKAHLPVLPGMLQSWDEEAEYNLGTWEGNPLPCYAALLTGLHARDVEIYGPGKVEGSGAPDAWWKDAKQIKGVFRPRLMFLNRCEDVTVAGLTFCNSPSWNLHPYFSSRLKFLGVTVLAPWDSPNTDGFDPESCRDVLLSGARFSLGDDCIAVKSGKIYMGSTYRTPCENLRITHCLMENGHGAVTIGSEMAGGVRGLTVEDCLFRHTDRGLRIKTRRGRGEQAVVENVYFHRLVMEGVKAPFTANCFYFCDPDGKSDYVQCREKQPVDERTPEIRSLRFADIRCRDAQAAAACFLGLPEKPIGLIEMTGVEVSFAQDPQPMAPVMCCGAEPCVRGGIQAENVATLRLTDVTLHGVAGEKLELRGVEKLEVTGGNVQ
;
A
#
# COMPACT_ATOMS: atom_id res chain seq x y z
N MET A 1 -12.82 13.17 -11.04
CA MET A 1 -12.01 12.26 -11.92
C MET A 1 -10.58 12.76 -11.91
N VAL A 2 -9.59 11.87 -11.89
CA VAL A 2 -8.17 12.22 -12.04
C VAL A 2 -7.73 11.69 -13.41
N THR A 3 -7.07 12.52 -14.20
CA THR A 3 -6.54 12.11 -15.50
C THR A 3 -5.11 12.62 -15.68
N CYS A 4 -4.30 11.86 -16.40
CA CYS A 4 -2.96 12.25 -16.80
C CYS A 4 -2.94 12.59 -18.28
N LEU A 5 -2.30 13.70 -18.63
CA LEU A 5 -2.12 14.12 -20.00
C LEU A 5 -0.69 13.82 -20.43
N PHE A 6 -0.54 13.14 -21.56
CA PHE A 6 0.76 12.75 -22.11
C PHE A 6 0.94 13.27 -23.55
N GLY A 7 2.16 13.21 -24.06
CA GLY A 7 2.49 13.64 -25.41
C GLY A 7 2.41 15.17 -25.63
N LEU A 8 2.48 15.93 -24.55
CA LEU A 8 2.56 17.38 -24.62
C LEU A 8 3.95 17.81 -25.12
N ARG A 9 4.01 18.88 -25.90
CA ARG A 9 5.28 19.45 -26.37
C ARG A 9 5.93 20.26 -25.24
N PRO A 10 7.25 20.18 -25.08
CA PRO A 10 7.99 21.06 -24.18
C PRO A 10 7.82 22.54 -24.52
N ASP A 11 8.11 23.42 -23.58
CA ASP A 11 8.07 24.89 -23.74
C ASP A 11 6.76 25.43 -24.36
N THR A 12 5.64 24.78 -24.10
CA THR A 12 4.36 25.06 -24.76
C THR A 12 3.30 25.42 -23.76
N ALA A 13 2.58 26.51 -24.00
CA ALA A 13 1.42 26.89 -23.22
C ALA A 13 0.18 26.10 -23.69
N TYR A 14 -0.56 25.58 -22.73
CA TYR A 14 -1.79 24.81 -22.94
C TYR A 14 -2.95 25.38 -22.13
N ARG A 15 -4.12 25.22 -22.67
CA ARG A 15 -5.40 25.47 -21.97
C ARG A 15 -6.20 24.20 -21.95
N LEU A 16 -6.52 23.73 -20.74
CA LEU A 16 -7.47 22.65 -20.50
C LEU A 16 -8.80 23.24 -20.06
N ALA A 17 -9.89 22.82 -20.68
CA ALA A 17 -11.24 23.23 -20.30
C ALA A 17 -12.08 21.98 -20.02
N ASP A 18 -12.82 21.99 -18.91
CA ASP A 18 -13.82 20.99 -18.52
C ASP A 18 -15.07 21.72 -18.05
N GLY A 19 -16.02 21.87 -18.95
CA GLY A 19 -17.18 22.74 -18.74
C GLY A 19 -16.78 24.22 -18.59
N GLU A 20 -17.08 24.79 -17.43
CA GLU A 20 -16.73 26.18 -17.08
C GLU A 20 -15.36 26.30 -16.43
N ASP A 21 -14.76 25.16 -16.00
CA ASP A 21 -13.45 25.14 -15.39
C ASP A 21 -12.35 25.26 -16.45
N ILE A 22 -11.48 26.22 -16.27
CA ILE A 22 -10.34 26.48 -17.19
C ILE A 22 -9.03 26.44 -16.38
N LEU A 23 -8.08 25.63 -16.86
CA LEU A 23 -6.72 25.58 -16.35
C LEU A 23 -5.74 25.95 -17.46
N ASP A 24 -5.01 27.07 -17.30
CA ASP A 24 -3.91 27.43 -18.15
C ASP A 24 -2.58 26.99 -17.50
N PHE A 25 -1.73 26.32 -18.27
CA PHE A 25 -0.42 25.88 -17.80
C PHE A 25 0.59 25.86 -18.94
N SER A 26 1.86 25.80 -18.59
CA SER A 26 2.95 25.63 -19.57
C SER A 26 3.79 24.41 -19.19
N THR A 27 4.20 23.66 -20.17
CA THR A 27 5.15 22.54 -20.01
C THR A 27 6.56 23.10 -19.79
N LEU A 28 7.35 22.35 -19.02
CA LEU A 28 8.73 22.70 -18.73
C LEU A 28 9.62 22.59 -19.98
N HIS A 29 10.78 23.23 -19.90
CA HIS A 29 11.84 23.09 -20.91
C HIS A 29 12.39 21.67 -20.93
N GLU A 30 12.64 21.17 -22.14
CA GLU A 30 13.32 19.90 -22.37
C GLU A 30 14.48 20.11 -23.36
N ALA A 31 15.70 19.87 -22.86
CA ALA A 31 16.91 20.05 -23.67
C ALA A 31 17.12 18.92 -24.69
N PHE A 32 16.93 17.65 -24.23
CA PHE A 32 17.12 16.47 -25.07
C PHE A 32 16.11 15.37 -24.72
N THR A 33 15.73 14.61 -25.74
CA THR A 33 15.08 13.30 -25.59
C THR A 33 16.10 12.23 -25.96
N LEU A 34 16.47 11.37 -25.01
CA LEU A 34 17.36 10.24 -25.24
C LEU A 34 16.49 9.00 -25.51
N ASP A 35 16.41 8.61 -26.78
CA ASP A 35 15.74 7.37 -27.18
C ASP A 35 16.66 6.17 -26.82
N VAL A 36 16.14 5.19 -26.10
CA VAL A 36 16.94 4.03 -25.68
C VAL A 36 17.49 3.21 -26.83
N ARG A 37 16.90 3.32 -28.03
CA ARG A 37 17.37 2.67 -29.24
C ARG A 37 18.73 3.22 -29.71
N ASP A 38 19.01 4.50 -29.47
CA ASP A 38 20.28 5.13 -29.78
C ASP A 38 21.43 4.57 -28.91
N PHE A 39 21.09 3.90 -27.80
CA PHE A 39 22.02 3.21 -26.91
C PHE A 39 22.12 1.70 -27.19
N GLY A 40 21.43 1.20 -28.23
CA GLY A 40 21.46 -0.18 -28.67
C GLY A 40 20.37 -1.10 -28.12
N ALA A 41 19.38 -0.54 -27.39
CA ALA A 41 18.20 -1.29 -26.99
C ALA A 41 17.34 -1.64 -28.23
N ARG A 42 16.76 -2.84 -28.25
CA ARG A 42 15.98 -3.32 -29.39
C ARG A 42 14.47 -3.25 -29.20
N GLY A 43 14.01 -3.48 -27.98
CA GLY A 43 12.58 -3.48 -27.69
C GLY A 43 11.80 -4.61 -28.36
N ASP A 44 12.46 -5.73 -28.66
CA ASP A 44 11.91 -6.89 -29.36
C ASP A 44 11.35 -7.98 -28.41
N GLY A 45 11.46 -7.78 -27.09
CA GLY A 45 11.02 -8.69 -26.05
C GLY A 45 11.92 -9.92 -25.84
N THR A 46 12.96 -10.09 -26.64
CA THR A 46 13.86 -11.26 -26.59
C THR A 46 15.27 -10.89 -26.13
N GLN A 47 15.85 -9.83 -26.67
CA GLN A 47 17.14 -9.32 -26.22
C GLN A 47 17.05 -8.75 -24.82
N ASP A 48 18.10 -8.92 -24.04
CA ASP A 48 18.27 -8.18 -22.77
C ASP A 48 18.73 -6.75 -23.05
N ASP A 49 17.83 -5.80 -22.83
CA ASP A 49 18.05 -4.36 -23.08
C ASP A 49 18.56 -3.63 -21.82
N THR A 50 18.83 -4.35 -20.72
CA THR A 50 19.21 -3.75 -19.42
C THR A 50 20.36 -2.78 -19.54
N ALA A 51 21.49 -3.20 -20.15
CA ALA A 51 22.69 -2.37 -20.24
C ALA A 51 22.46 -1.11 -21.11
N ALA A 52 21.74 -1.25 -22.20
CA ALA A 52 21.44 -0.13 -23.10
C ALA A 52 20.55 0.92 -22.44
N ILE A 53 19.45 0.48 -21.80
CA ILE A 53 18.54 1.40 -21.10
C ILE A 53 19.24 2.02 -19.88
N GLN A 54 20.04 1.25 -19.13
CA GLN A 54 20.80 1.78 -18.01
C GLN A 54 21.83 2.82 -18.45
N ALA A 55 22.47 2.62 -19.61
CA ALA A 55 23.40 3.60 -20.19
C ALA A 55 22.67 4.91 -20.56
N ALA A 56 21.47 4.83 -21.16
CA ALA A 56 20.65 6.01 -21.43
C ALA A 56 20.28 6.76 -20.12
N ILE A 57 19.87 6.05 -19.09
CA ILE A 57 19.56 6.63 -17.76
C ILE A 57 20.78 7.35 -17.20
N LEU A 58 21.97 6.74 -17.24
CA LEU A 58 23.19 7.32 -16.68
C LEU A 58 23.70 8.51 -17.50
N ALA A 59 23.51 8.50 -18.82
CA ALA A 59 23.96 9.56 -19.72
C ALA A 59 23.00 10.76 -19.78
N CYS A 60 21.76 10.64 -19.30
CA CYS A 60 20.73 11.67 -19.44
C CYS A 60 21.14 12.96 -18.74
N PRO A 61 21.31 14.10 -19.46
CA PRO A 61 21.67 15.36 -18.81
C PRO A 61 20.47 15.99 -18.08
N PRO A 62 20.71 17.00 -17.23
CA PRO A 62 19.63 17.76 -16.62
C PRO A 62 18.64 18.31 -17.64
N GLN A 63 17.37 18.50 -17.25
CA GLN A 63 16.30 19.00 -18.10
C GLN A 63 16.10 18.17 -19.39
N SER A 64 16.35 16.88 -19.32
CA SER A 64 16.18 15.94 -20.42
C SER A 64 15.41 14.73 -19.97
N ARG A 65 14.90 13.94 -20.91
CA ARG A 65 14.21 12.67 -20.58
C ARG A 65 14.85 11.49 -21.31
N VAL A 66 14.70 10.32 -20.69
CA VAL A 66 14.92 9.04 -21.33
C VAL A 66 13.57 8.53 -21.84
N LEU A 67 13.50 8.19 -23.10
CA LEU A 67 12.28 7.71 -23.76
C LEU A 67 12.40 6.23 -24.09
N LEU A 68 11.44 5.43 -23.58
CA LEU A 68 11.15 4.08 -24.06
C LEU A 68 9.97 4.19 -25.03
N PRO A 69 10.18 4.16 -26.34
CA PRO A 69 9.09 4.18 -27.31
C PRO A 69 8.32 2.86 -27.35
N ALA A 70 7.28 2.74 -28.19
CA ALA A 70 6.53 1.51 -28.34
C ALA A 70 7.45 0.33 -28.65
N GLY A 71 7.30 -0.76 -27.89
CA GLY A 71 8.16 -1.96 -27.94
C GLY A 71 8.09 -2.76 -26.64
N VAL A 72 8.73 -3.93 -26.63
CA VAL A 72 8.84 -4.78 -25.43
C VAL A 72 10.31 -4.81 -24.99
N TRP A 73 10.62 -4.04 -23.97
CA TRP A 73 11.97 -3.80 -23.43
C TRP A 73 12.25 -4.80 -22.33
N ARG A 74 12.92 -5.91 -22.64
CA ARG A 74 13.25 -6.93 -21.65
C ARG A 74 14.46 -6.52 -20.84
N VAL A 75 14.29 -6.48 -19.51
CA VAL A 75 15.36 -6.08 -18.59
C VAL A 75 15.38 -6.97 -17.34
N THR A 76 16.51 -7.04 -16.68
CA THR A 76 16.64 -7.67 -15.35
C THR A 76 16.31 -6.67 -14.25
N HIS A 77 16.86 -5.47 -14.32
CA HIS A 77 16.70 -4.39 -13.36
C HIS A 77 17.14 -3.06 -13.99
N LEU A 78 16.66 -1.95 -13.42
CA LEU A 78 17.14 -0.61 -13.74
C LEU A 78 17.33 0.17 -12.44
N PHE A 79 18.51 0.77 -12.27
CA PHE A 79 18.78 1.69 -11.16
C PHE A 79 18.46 3.13 -11.58
N LEU A 80 17.63 3.79 -10.76
CA LEU A 80 17.27 5.19 -10.92
C LEU A 80 18.40 6.08 -10.37
N ARG A 81 18.47 7.31 -10.86
CA ARG A 81 19.42 8.33 -10.40
C ARG A 81 18.72 9.66 -10.12
N ASP A 82 19.43 10.61 -9.56
CA ASP A 82 18.94 11.96 -9.35
C ASP A 82 18.58 12.66 -10.67
N HIS A 83 17.57 13.52 -10.62
CA HIS A 83 17.12 14.37 -11.72
C HIS A 83 16.76 13.57 -12.98
N LEU A 84 16.13 12.41 -12.82
CA LEU A 84 15.72 11.54 -13.91
C LEU A 84 14.27 11.83 -14.32
N ARG A 85 14.07 11.94 -15.64
CA ARG A 85 12.76 11.88 -16.29
C ARG A 85 12.74 10.66 -17.20
N LEU A 86 11.94 9.65 -16.83
CA LEU A 86 11.83 8.37 -17.56
C LEU A 86 10.41 8.23 -18.10
N GLU A 87 10.27 8.27 -19.41
CA GLU A 87 8.99 8.11 -20.08
C GLU A 87 8.86 6.73 -20.71
N LEU A 88 7.79 6.02 -20.36
CA LEU A 88 7.31 4.83 -21.08
C LEU A 88 6.13 5.25 -21.97
N ALA A 89 6.39 5.41 -23.25
CA ALA A 89 5.39 5.86 -24.23
C ALA A 89 4.23 4.86 -24.38
N GLN A 90 3.17 5.27 -25.05
CA GLN A 90 2.08 4.38 -25.40
C GLN A 90 2.60 3.19 -26.23
N GLY A 91 2.25 1.97 -25.80
CA GLY A 91 2.73 0.73 -26.40
C GLY A 91 4.11 0.26 -25.94
N ALA A 92 4.78 1.01 -25.04
CA ALA A 92 5.99 0.54 -24.38
C ALA A 92 5.63 -0.45 -23.25
N THR A 93 6.34 -1.57 -23.19
CA THR A 93 6.30 -2.52 -22.09
C THR A 93 7.72 -2.76 -21.59
N LEU A 94 7.99 -2.38 -20.34
CA LEU A 94 9.20 -2.78 -19.62
C LEU A 94 8.95 -4.16 -19.03
N LEU A 95 9.62 -5.20 -19.57
CA LEU A 95 9.38 -6.60 -19.24
C LEU A 95 10.48 -7.14 -18.35
N GLY A 96 10.13 -7.56 -17.14
CA GLY A 96 11.05 -8.17 -16.18
C GLY A 96 11.51 -9.55 -16.60
N SER A 97 12.82 -9.78 -16.55
CA SER A 97 13.41 -11.10 -16.76
C SER A 97 13.23 -11.98 -15.52
N TYR A 98 13.01 -13.28 -15.74
CA TYR A 98 12.99 -14.28 -14.67
C TYR A 98 14.39 -14.88 -14.38
N ASP A 99 15.41 -14.48 -15.09
CA ASP A 99 16.77 -15.01 -14.96
C ASP A 99 17.47 -14.53 -13.68
N LYS A 100 17.34 -15.33 -12.62
CA LYS A 100 17.89 -15.04 -11.28
C LYS A 100 19.40 -14.91 -11.25
N ALA A 101 20.12 -15.51 -12.20
CA ALA A 101 21.58 -15.45 -12.25
C ALA A 101 22.10 -14.04 -12.58
N HIS A 102 21.27 -13.24 -13.27
CA HIS A 102 21.63 -11.89 -13.70
C HIS A 102 20.90 -10.78 -12.89
N LEU A 103 20.16 -11.16 -11.83
CA LEU A 103 19.51 -10.19 -10.95
C LEU A 103 20.47 -9.78 -9.82
N PRO A 104 20.74 -8.48 -9.62
CA PRO A 104 21.48 -8.01 -8.46
C PRO A 104 20.77 -8.36 -7.15
N VAL A 105 21.54 -8.71 -6.14
CA VAL A 105 21.05 -8.93 -4.79
C VAL A 105 21.32 -7.68 -3.96
N LEU A 106 20.26 -7.10 -3.41
CA LEU A 106 20.36 -6.06 -2.40
C LEU A 106 20.50 -6.75 -1.04
N PRO A 107 21.63 -6.57 -0.32
CA PRO A 107 21.80 -7.15 1.02
C PRO A 107 20.82 -6.53 2.01
N GLY A 108 20.41 -7.28 3.01
CA GLY A 108 19.48 -6.80 4.03
C GLY A 108 20.08 -5.70 4.87
N MET A 109 21.10 -6.04 5.65
CA MET A 109 21.80 -5.10 6.51
C MET A 109 23.27 -5.05 6.14
N LEU A 110 23.82 -3.85 6.04
CA LEU A 110 25.25 -3.60 5.95
C LEU A 110 25.63 -2.64 7.06
N GLN A 111 26.64 -3.00 7.82
CA GLN A 111 27.29 -2.11 8.76
C GLN A 111 28.25 -1.20 7.99
N SER A 112 28.30 0.08 8.33
CA SER A 112 29.25 0.99 7.69
C SER A 112 30.69 0.68 8.15
N TRP A 113 31.66 1.17 7.37
CA TRP A 113 33.07 1.02 7.67
C TRP A 113 33.50 1.67 9.00
N ASP A 114 32.82 2.77 9.35
CA ASP A 114 33.08 3.54 10.57
C ASP A 114 32.25 3.11 11.78
N GLU A 115 31.42 2.05 11.61
CA GLU A 115 30.49 1.54 12.63
C GLU A 115 29.44 2.55 13.13
N GLU A 116 29.31 3.71 12.47
CA GLU A 116 28.36 4.76 12.84
C GLU A 116 27.01 4.62 12.14
N ALA A 117 26.97 3.99 10.97
CA ALA A 117 25.75 3.88 10.19
C ALA A 117 25.45 2.45 9.73
N GLU A 118 24.19 2.10 9.73
CA GLU A 118 23.67 0.87 9.17
C GLU A 118 22.93 1.17 7.87
N TYR A 119 23.20 0.41 6.82
CA TYR A 119 22.52 0.55 5.52
C TYR A 119 21.61 -0.63 5.29
N ASN A 120 20.33 -0.35 5.22
CA ASN A 120 19.29 -1.26 4.81
C ASN A 120 19.06 -1.13 3.30
N LEU A 121 19.64 -2.01 2.50
CA LEU A 121 19.41 -2.00 1.05
C LEU A 121 18.27 -2.90 0.64
N GLY A 122 18.15 -4.09 1.25
CA GLY A 122 17.08 -5.04 1.01
C GLY A 122 16.18 -5.21 2.23
N THR A 123 14.89 -5.45 2.01
CA THR A 123 13.93 -5.72 3.08
C THR A 123 12.88 -6.73 2.64
N TRP A 124 12.37 -7.50 3.58
CA TRP A 124 11.23 -8.39 3.39
C TRP A 124 10.37 -8.43 4.64
N GLU A 125 9.06 -8.16 4.48
CA GLU A 125 8.09 -8.16 5.57
C GLU A 125 8.61 -7.44 6.83
N GLY A 126 9.10 -6.20 6.65
CA GLY A 126 9.53 -5.33 7.74
C GLY A 126 10.83 -5.71 8.43
N ASN A 127 11.61 -6.65 7.86
CA ASN A 127 12.94 -7.03 8.35
C ASN A 127 14.01 -6.73 7.29
N PRO A 128 15.24 -6.36 7.71
CA PRO A 128 16.36 -6.16 6.80
C PRO A 128 16.89 -7.52 6.31
N LEU A 129 16.42 -7.96 5.16
CA LEU A 129 16.73 -9.26 4.57
C LEU A 129 17.16 -9.11 3.10
N PRO A 130 18.04 -10.00 2.59
CA PRO A 130 18.46 -9.94 1.19
C PRO A 130 17.30 -10.14 0.25
N CYS A 131 17.18 -9.28 -0.76
CA CYS A 131 16.20 -9.45 -1.84
C CYS A 131 16.81 -9.13 -3.19
N TYR A 132 16.24 -9.66 -4.26
CA TYR A 132 16.62 -9.24 -5.60
C TYR A 132 16.22 -7.78 -5.81
N ALA A 133 17.04 -7.02 -6.56
CA ALA A 133 16.70 -5.68 -6.98
C ALA A 133 15.37 -5.67 -7.73
N ALA A 134 14.57 -4.64 -7.50
CA ALA A 134 13.33 -4.43 -8.22
C ALA A 134 13.59 -4.09 -9.69
N LEU A 135 12.56 -4.24 -10.51
CA LEU A 135 12.66 -3.87 -11.93
C LEU A 135 13.05 -2.39 -12.08
N LEU A 136 12.47 -1.54 -11.23
CA LEU A 136 12.83 -0.14 -11.06
C LEU A 136 13.32 0.07 -9.62
N THR A 137 14.60 0.29 -9.41
CA THR A 137 15.21 0.45 -8.09
C THR A 137 15.82 1.83 -7.92
N GLY A 138 15.28 2.60 -6.98
CA GLY A 138 15.87 3.87 -6.51
C GLY A 138 16.59 3.67 -5.18
N LEU A 139 17.83 4.09 -5.10
CA LEU A 139 18.60 4.13 -3.85
C LEU A 139 19.07 5.57 -3.63
N HIS A 140 18.52 6.26 -2.62
CA HIS A 140 18.79 7.66 -2.31
C HIS A 140 18.55 8.65 -3.47
N ALA A 141 17.78 8.26 -4.49
CA ALA A 141 17.54 9.10 -5.66
C ALA A 141 16.57 10.26 -5.34
N ARG A 142 16.84 11.43 -5.92
CA ARG A 142 16.07 12.65 -5.70
C ARG A 142 15.60 13.26 -7.02
N ASP A 143 14.41 13.89 -7.00
CA ASP A 143 13.83 14.56 -8.16
C ASP A 143 13.71 13.60 -9.35
N VAL A 144 12.86 12.58 -9.19
CA VAL A 144 12.65 11.52 -10.18
C VAL A 144 11.21 11.54 -10.66
N GLU A 145 11.01 11.53 -11.95
CA GLU A 145 9.71 11.34 -12.57
C GLU A 145 9.72 10.11 -13.49
N ILE A 146 8.77 9.20 -13.27
CA ILE A 146 8.56 8.01 -14.10
C ILE A 146 7.12 8.06 -14.57
N TYR A 147 6.90 8.21 -15.88
CA TYR A 147 5.57 8.53 -16.36
C TYR A 147 5.28 7.97 -17.76
N GLY A 148 4.04 8.09 -18.16
CA GLY A 148 3.55 7.71 -19.46
C GLY A 148 2.43 6.67 -19.41
N PRO A 149 1.78 6.38 -20.53
CA PRO A 149 0.75 5.36 -20.62
C PRO A 149 1.30 3.95 -20.88
N GLY A 150 2.59 3.75 -20.65
CA GLY A 150 3.28 2.48 -20.81
C GLY A 150 3.02 1.49 -19.69
N LYS A 151 3.61 0.31 -19.80
CA LYS A 151 3.42 -0.82 -18.90
C LYS A 151 4.75 -1.31 -18.31
N VAL A 152 4.70 -1.69 -17.03
CA VAL A 152 5.77 -2.39 -16.31
C VAL A 152 5.25 -3.79 -15.96
N GLU A 153 5.87 -4.83 -16.51
CA GLU A 153 5.43 -6.23 -16.44
C GLU A 153 6.46 -7.07 -15.70
N GLY A 154 6.08 -7.68 -14.58
CA GLY A 154 7.01 -8.36 -13.68
C GLY A 154 7.25 -9.83 -13.97
N SER A 155 6.54 -10.42 -14.93
CA SER A 155 6.63 -11.85 -15.23
C SER A 155 6.33 -12.78 -14.04
N GLY A 156 5.52 -12.31 -13.08
CA GLY A 156 4.99 -13.16 -12.01
C GLY A 156 4.07 -14.23 -12.59
N ALA A 157 4.32 -15.49 -12.25
CA ALA A 157 3.53 -16.63 -12.70
C ALA A 157 3.66 -17.80 -11.71
N PRO A 158 2.67 -18.73 -11.67
CA PRO A 158 2.65 -19.87 -10.75
C PRO A 158 3.85 -20.82 -10.90
N ASP A 159 4.37 -20.98 -12.10
CA ASP A 159 5.55 -21.81 -12.41
C ASP A 159 6.89 -21.06 -12.36
N ALA A 160 6.83 -19.75 -12.09
CA ALA A 160 7.98 -18.85 -12.03
C ALA A 160 8.17 -18.27 -10.62
N TRP A 161 7.90 -16.96 -10.49
CA TRP A 161 8.11 -16.24 -9.24
C TRP A 161 7.18 -16.67 -8.10
N TRP A 162 5.97 -17.14 -8.39
CA TRP A 162 4.98 -17.51 -7.38
C TRP A 162 5.08 -18.97 -6.95
N LYS A 163 5.94 -19.75 -7.60
CA LYS A 163 6.23 -21.12 -7.15
C LYS A 163 6.91 -21.09 -5.79
N ASP A 164 6.31 -21.78 -4.83
CA ASP A 164 6.81 -21.85 -3.44
C ASP A 164 7.04 -20.46 -2.80
N ALA A 165 6.12 -19.54 -3.04
CA ALA A 165 6.26 -18.12 -2.67
C ALA A 165 6.52 -17.86 -1.17
N LYS A 166 6.08 -18.78 -0.29
CA LYS A 166 6.27 -18.70 1.17
C LYS A 166 7.57 -19.33 1.67
N GLN A 167 8.33 -20.00 0.81
CA GLN A 167 9.59 -20.60 1.20
C GLN A 167 10.74 -19.57 1.13
N ILE A 168 11.50 -19.46 2.22
CA ILE A 168 12.72 -18.65 2.26
C ILE A 168 13.82 -19.40 1.51
N LYS A 169 14.34 -18.81 0.45
CA LYS A 169 15.40 -19.39 -0.41
C LYS A 169 16.72 -18.59 -0.36
N GLY A 170 17.02 -17.97 0.77
CA GLY A 170 18.22 -17.14 0.95
C GLY A 170 18.05 -15.70 0.44
N VAL A 171 17.46 -15.51 -0.75
CA VAL A 171 17.18 -14.19 -1.35
C VAL A 171 15.69 -14.10 -1.69
N PHE A 172 15.04 -13.03 -1.24
CA PHE A 172 13.61 -12.84 -1.44
C PHE A 172 13.30 -12.29 -2.84
N ARG A 173 12.03 -12.49 -3.25
CA ARG A 173 11.52 -12.06 -4.56
C ARG A 173 11.63 -10.55 -4.76
N PRO A 174 11.88 -10.08 -6.00
CA PRO A 174 11.91 -8.65 -6.29
C PRO A 174 10.51 -8.05 -6.27
N ARG A 175 10.44 -6.71 -6.26
CA ARG A 175 9.26 -5.88 -6.50
C ARG A 175 9.27 -5.37 -7.94
N LEU A 176 8.17 -4.74 -8.39
CA LEU A 176 8.24 -3.96 -9.63
C LEU A 176 8.99 -2.64 -9.41
N MET A 177 8.67 -1.96 -8.32
CA MET A 177 9.36 -0.73 -7.94
C MET A 177 9.76 -0.77 -6.47
N PHE A 178 11.01 -0.43 -6.20
CA PHE A 178 11.55 -0.26 -4.86
C PHE A 178 12.30 1.07 -4.76
N LEU A 179 11.83 1.95 -3.88
CA LEU A 179 12.40 3.28 -3.68
C LEU A 179 12.93 3.38 -2.24
N ASN A 180 14.22 3.21 -2.04
CA ASN A 180 14.85 3.23 -0.73
C ASN A 180 15.49 4.61 -0.47
N ARG A 181 14.97 5.34 0.52
CA ARG A 181 15.41 6.68 0.91
C ARG A 181 15.42 7.68 -0.26
N CYS A 182 14.44 7.56 -1.14
CA CYS A 182 14.26 8.49 -2.25
C CYS A 182 13.42 9.70 -1.83
N GLU A 183 13.63 10.82 -2.49
CA GLU A 183 12.92 12.07 -2.21
C GLU A 183 12.40 12.71 -3.50
N ASP A 184 11.25 13.37 -3.44
CA ASP A 184 10.65 14.08 -4.59
C ASP A 184 10.47 13.15 -5.80
N VAL A 185 9.75 12.04 -5.60
CA VAL A 185 9.48 11.08 -6.67
C VAL A 185 8.02 11.18 -7.13
N THR A 186 7.83 11.32 -8.44
CA THR A 186 6.52 11.27 -9.08
C THR A 186 6.43 10.09 -10.03
N VAL A 187 5.37 9.28 -9.88
CA VAL A 187 5.03 8.17 -10.78
C VAL A 187 3.64 8.44 -11.35
N ALA A 188 3.50 8.52 -12.69
CA ALA A 188 2.23 8.95 -13.29
C ALA A 188 1.81 8.12 -14.50
N GLY A 189 0.56 7.65 -14.50
CA GLY A 189 -0.17 7.06 -15.63
C GLY A 189 0.23 5.64 -16.02
N LEU A 190 1.26 5.08 -15.43
CA LEU A 190 1.79 3.75 -15.74
C LEU A 190 0.86 2.63 -15.27
N THR A 191 0.91 1.51 -16.00
CA THR A 191 0.29 0.25 -15.60
C THR A 191 1.36 -0.73 -15.11
N PHE A 192 1.25 -1.21 -13.89
CA PHE A 192 2.10 -2.22 -13.27
C PHE A 192 1.38 -3.55 -13.23
N CYS A 193 2.01 -4.62 -13.70
CA CYS A 193 1.36 -5.93 -13.81
C CYS A 193 2.25 -7.06 -13.31
N ASN A 194 1.62 -8.09 -12.75
CA ASN A 194 2.23 -9.39 -12.47
C ASN A 194 3.57 -9.30 -11.75
N SER A 195 3.60 -8.55 -10.65
CA SER A 195 4.81 -8.45 -9.83
C SER A 195 5.23 -9.80 -9.28
N PRO A 196 6.53 -10.07 -9.16
CA PRO A 196 7.03 -11.22 -8.42
C PRO A 196 6.57 -11.28 -6.95
N SER A 197 6.40 -10.11 -6.32
CA SER A 197 5.88 -9.93 -4.96
C SER A 197 5.14 -8.59 -4.86
N TRP A 198 5.32 -7.78 -3.81
CA TRP A 198 4.74 -6.44 -3.71
C TRP A 198 5.03 -5.62 -4.97
N ASN A 199 4.09 -4.78 -5.37
CA ASN A 199 4.26 -4.01 -6.61
C ASN A 199 5.09 -2.74 -6.40
N LEU A 200 4.51 -1.76 -5.69
CA LEU A 200 5.10 -0.44 -5.48
C LEU A 200 5.51 -0.30 -4.02
N HIS A 201 6.80 -0.35 -3.73
CA HIS A 201 7.33 -0.35 -2.38
C HIS A 201 8.30 0.82 -2.14
N PRO A 202 7.81 2.02 -1.82
CA PRO A 202 8.66 3.06 -1.27
C PRO A 202 9.01 2.74 0.19
N TYR A 203 10.28 2.95 0.56
CA TYR A 203 10.89 2.55 1.82
C TYR A 203 11.74 3.70 2.37
N PHE A 204 11.43 4.20 3.55
CA PHE A 204 12.06 5.38 4.16
C PHE A 204 12.16 6.59 3.22
N SER A 205 11.19 6.76 2.34
CA SER A 205 11.17 7.78 1.29
C SER A 205 10.17 8.90 1.59
N SER A 206 10.34 10.06 0.97
CA SER A 206 9.49 11.22 1.27
C SER A 206 9.13 12.07 0.05
N ARG A 207 8.05 12.84 0.16
CA ARG A 207 7.48 13.71 -0.89
C ARG A 207 7.20 12.94 -2.18
N LEU A 208 6.39 11.88 -2.03
CA LEU A 208 6.06 10.94 -3.10
C LEU A 208 4.69 11.24 -3.70
N LYS A 209 4.57 11.15 -5.01
CA LYS A 209 3.30 11.28 -5.73
C LYS A 209 3.13 10.10 -6.68
N PHE A 210 2.01 9.38 -6.51
CA PHE A 210 1.57 8.33 -7.43
C PHE A 210 0.23 8.74 -8.02
N LEU A 211 0.22 9.05 -9.31
CA LEU A 211 -0.90 9.72 -9.96
C LEU A 211 -1.44 8.87 -11.13
N GLY A 212 -2.71 8.49 -11.08
CA GLY A 212 -3.35 7.74 -12.16
C GLY A 212 -2.70 6.40 -12.50
N VAL A 213 -1.99 5.78 -11.57
CA VAL A 213 -1.35 4.48 -11.78
C VAL A 213 -2.36 3.35 -11.71
N THR A 214 -2.13 2.28 -12.48
CA THR A 214 -2.94 1.06 -12.43
C THR A 214 -2.05 -0.10 -12.00
N VAL A 215 -2.50 -0.91 -11.02
CA VAL A 215 -1.77 -2.08 -10.52
C VAL A 215 -2.64 -3.32 -10.63
N LEU A 216 -2.17 -4.32 -11.38
CA LEU A 216 -2.93 -5.50 -11.72
C LEU A 216 -2.15 -6.78 -11.42
N ALA A 217 -2.82 -7.75 -10.82
CA ALA A 217 -2.35 -9.13 -10.68
C ALA A 217 -3.55 -10.09 -10.60
N PRO A 218 -3.40 -11.38 -10.86
CA PRO A 218 -4.45 -12.36 -10.59
C PRO A 218 -4.89 -12.34 -9.12
N TRP A 219 -6.17 -12.59 -8.88
CA TRP A 219 -6.76 -12.54 -7.54
C TRP A 219 -6.17 -13.57 -6.54
N ASP A 220 -5.54 -14.62 -7.04
CA ASP A 220 -4.92 -15.70 -6.29
C ASP A 220 -3.38 -15.62 -6.27
N SER A 221 -2.81 -14.54 -6.79
CA SER A 221 -1.36 -14.32 -6.80
C SER A 221 -0.83 -14.01 -5.39
N PRO A 222 0.27 -14.65 -4.95
CA PRO A 222 0.75 -14.55 -3.58
C PRO A 222 1.59 -13.30 -3.33
N ASN A 223 1.25 -12.54 -2.29
CA ASN A 223 1.96 -11.34 -1.84
C ASN A 223 2.11 -10.28 -2.95
N THR A 224 1.09 -10.10 -3.75
CA THR A 224 1.06 -9.07 -4.79
C THR A 224 0.39 -7.79 -4.31
N ASP A 225 0.68 -7.38 -3.07
CA ASP A 225 0.23 -6.11 -2.51
C ASP A 225 0.51 -4.98 -3.52
N GLY A 226 -0.43 -4.02 -3.64
CA GLY A 226 -0.38 -3.00 -4.69
C GLY A 226 0.58 -1.86 -4.37
N PHE A 227 0.38 -1.22 -3.22
CA PHE A 227 1.17 -0.08 -2.78
C PHE A 227 1.51 -0.21 -1.30
N ASP A 228 2.80 -0.34 -1.00
CA ASP A 228 3.35 -0.61 0.33
C ASP A 228 4.26 0.51 0.82
N PRO A 229 3.74 1.70 1.16
CA PRO A 229 4.58 2.74 1.74
C PRO A 229 5.06 2.28 3.12
N GLU A 230 6.38 2.10 3.29
CA GLU A 230 6.99 1.66 4.55
C GLU A 230 7.90 2.74 5.11
N SER A 231 7.57 3.26 6.30
CA SER A 231 8.29 4.37 6.95
C SER A 231 8.46 5.60 6.04
N CYS A 232 7.43 5.92 5.27
CA CYS A 232 7.41 7.03 4.31
C CYS A 232 6.71 8.25 4.87
N ARG A 233 7.03 9.44 4.32
CA ARG A 233 6.42 10.71 4.72
C ARG A 233 5.99 11.53 3.51
N ASP A 234 4.86 12.26 3.67
CA ASP A 234 4.32 13.17 2.65
C ASP A 234 4.03 12.43 1.34
N VAL A 235 3.07 11.50 1.38
CA VAL A 235 2.72 10.61 0.27
C VAL A 235 1.34 10.96 -0.27
N LEU A 236 1.25 11.23 -1.56
CA LEU A 236 0.00 11.39 -2.30
C LEU A 236 -0.20 10.22 -3.26
N LEU A 237 -1.30 9.49 -3.09
CA LEU A 237 -1.80 8.52 -4.05
C LEU A 237 -3.15 9.01 -4.58
N SER A 238 -3.24 9.33 -5.86
CA SER A 238 -4.44 9.92 -6.43
C SER A 238 -4.80 9.31 -7.78
N GLY A 239 -6.09 8.97 -7.95
CA GLY A 239 -6.63 8.41 -9.19
C GLY A 239 -6.11 7.01 -9.53
N ALA A 240 -5.58 6.28 -8.57
CA ALA A 240 -5.03 4.95 -8.80
C ALA A 240 -6.12 3.87 -8.87
N ARG A 241 -5.84 2.80 -9.61
CA ARG A 241 -6.66 1.60 -9.68
C ARG A 241 -5.85 0.38 -9.27
N PHE A 242 -6.42 -0.44 -8.38
CA PHE A 242 -5.85 -1.71 -7.93
C PHE A 242 -6.81 -2.86 -8.21
N SER A 243 -6.28 -3.98 -8.71
CA SER A 243 -7.00 -5.27 -8.77
C SER A 243 -5.96 -6.38 -8.68
N LEU A 244 -5.91 -7.11 -7.55
CA LEU A 244 -4.78 -7.99 -7.24
C LEU A 244 -5.11 -9.04 -6.17
N GLY A 245 -4.14 -9.86 -5.79
CA GLY A 245 -4.33 -11.05 -4.95
C GLY A 245 -4.02 -10.86 -3.46
N ASP A 246 -3.53 -9.68 -3.02
CA ASP A 246 -3.28 -9.38 -1.60
C ASP A 246 -3.81 -7.97 -1.25
N ASP A 247 -3.29 -7.26 -0.27
CA ASP A 247 -3.79 -5.94 0.11
C ASP A 247 -3.58 -4.90 -1.03
N CYS A 248 -4.62 -4.13 -1.40
CA CYS A 248 -4.48 -3.09 -2.43
C CYS A 248 -3.48 -2.00 -1.99
N ILE A 249 -3.60 -1.55 -0.76
CA ILE A 249 -2.67 -0.63 -0.12
C ILE A 249 -2.34 -1.19 1.26
N ALA A 250 -1.05 -1.30 1.60
CA ALA A 250 -0.61 -1.75 2.90
C ALA A 250 0.43 -0.80 3.50
N VAL A 251 -0.02 0.09 4.39
CA VAL A 251 0.83 1.06 5.07
C VAL A 251 1.65 0.37 6.15
N LYS A 252 2.97 0.48 6.05
CA LYS A 252 3.94 -0.27 6.85
C LYS A 252 4.98 0.66 7.52
N SER A 253 5.65 0.16 8.56
CA SER A 253 6.79 0.83 9.22
C SER A 253 7.67 -0.18 9.97
N GLY A 254 7.90 -1.33 9.35
CA GLY A 254 8.80 -2.36 9.85
C GLY A 254 8.24 -3.25 10.97
N LYS A 255 9.00 -4.28 11.30
CA LYS A 255 8.81 -5.10 12.53
C LYS A 255 9.58 -4.48 13.69
N ILE A 256 9.53 -5.12 14.87
CA ILE A 256 9.97 -4.51 16.14
C ILE A 256 11.42 -3.97 16.08
N TYR A 257 12.34 -4.69 15.44
CA TYR A 257 13.72 -4.23 15.31
C TYR A 257 13.78 -2.87 14.57
N MET A 258 13.11 -2.77 13.42
CA MET A 258 13.09 -1.54 12.62
C MET A 258 12.37 -0.40 13.35
N GLY A 259 11.24 -0.70 13.99
CA GLY A 259 10.47 0.29 14.74
C GLY A 259 11.19 0.82 15.96
N SER A 260 11.88 -0.03 16.73
CA SER A 260 12.60 0.39 17.94
C SER A 260 13.92 1.09 17.62
N THR A 261 14.60 0.68 16.57
CA THR A 261 15.91 1.21 16.16
C THR A 261 15.77 2.55 15.43
N TYR A 262 14.95 2.60 14.36
CA TYR A 262 14.86 3.77 13.49
C TYR A 262 13.74 4.74 13.87
N ARG A 263 12.72 4.27 14.60
CA ARG A 263 11.59 5.07 15.13
C ARG A 263 10.94 5.97 14.06
N THR A 264 10.84 5.46 12.84
CA THR A 264 10.34 6.20 11.69
C THR A 264 8.93 5.70 11.34
N PRO A 265 7.89 6.49 11.65
CA PRO A 265 6.53 6.14 11.26
C PRO A 265 6.32 6.30 9.76
N CYS A 266 5.22 5.71 9.27
CA CYS A 266 4.63 6.15 8.02
C CYS A 266 3.66 7.29 8.32
N GLU A 267 3.88 8.49 7.76
CA GLU A 267 3.13 9.68 8.17
C GLU A 267 2.75 10.62 7.02
N ASN A 268 1.67 11.38 7.21
CA ASN A 268 1.17 12.33 6.21
C ASN A 268 0.81 11.68 4.87
N LEU A 269 -0.03 10.64 4.91
CA LEU A 269 -0.47 9.93 3.71
C LEU A 269 -1.86 10.39 3.30
N ARG A 270 -2.03 10.73 2.03
CA ARG A 270 -3.31 11.05 1.42
C ARG A 270 -3.60 10.13 0.26
N ILE A 271 -4.70 9.38 0.35
CA ILE A 271 -5.20 8.47 -0.67
C ILE A 271 -6.55 9.01 -1.14
N THR A 272 -6.66 9.38 -2.41
CA THR A 272 -7.86 10.04 -2.91
C THR A 272 -8.21 9.65 -4.35
N HIS A 273 -9.51 9.61 -4.67
CA HIS A 273 -10.03 9.30 -6.00
C HIS A 273 -9.55 7.96 -6.57
N CYS A 274 -9.34 6.97 -5.70
CA CYS A 274 -8.83 5.66 -6.06
C CYS A 274 -9.93 4.60 -6.14
N LEU A 275 -9.69 3.58 -6.97
CA LEU A 275 -10.50 2.38 -7.06
C LEU A 275 -9.69 1.18 -6.57
N MET A 276 -10.13 0.56 -5.48
CA MET A 276 -9.60 -0.70 -4.95
C MET A 276 -10.59 -1.81 -5.29
N GLU A 277 -10.17 -2.70 -6.20
CA GLU A 277 -10.98 -3.86 -6.61
C GLU A 277 -10.29 -5.16 -6.20
N ASN A 278 -11.07 -6.08 -5.66
CA ASN A 278 -10.56 -7.37 -5.17
C ASN A 278 -9.49 -7.18 -4.07
N GLY A 279 -8.71 -8.20 -3.78
CA GLY A 279 -7.67 -8.12 -2.75
C GLY A 279 -8.19 -8.30 -1.32
N HIS A 280 -7.25 -8.52 -0.39
CA HIS A 280 -7.53 -8.84 1.01
C HIS A 280 -7.92 -7.63 1.85
N GLY A 281 -7.50 -6.44 1.47
CA GLY A 281 -7.85 -5.18 2.10
C GLY A 281 -7.76 -4.02 1.12
N ALA A 282 -8.75 -3.12 1.12
CA ALA A 282 -8.67 -1.92 0.30
C ALA A 282 -7.56 -0.99 0.83
N VAL A 283 -7.57 -0.70 2.14
CA VAL A 283 -6.50 0.00 2.83
C VAL A 283 -6.18 -0.74 4.13
N THR A 284 -4.97 -1.25 4.19
CA THR A 284 -4.45 -2.01 5.33
C THR A 284 -3.39 -1.19 6.08
N ILE A 285 -3.35 -1.29 7.39
CA ILE A 285 -2.24 -0.86 8.24
C ILE A 285 -1.61 -2.11 8.82
N GLY A 286 -0.34 -2.33 8.51
CA GLY A 286 0.42 -3.50 8.98
C GLY A 286 0.36 -4.72 8.02
N SER A 287 0.81 -5.90 8.53
CA SER A 287 1.19 -6.18 9.94
C SER A 287 2.50 -5.52 10.41
N GLU A 288 3.38 -5.14 9.51
CA GLU A 288 4.67 -4.49 9.76
C GLU A 288 4.46 -3.01 10.05
N MET A 289 4.07 -2.65 11.30
CA MET A 289 3.74 -1.27 11.66
C MET A 289 4.42 -0.81 12.97
N ALA A 290 5.59 -1.41 13.27
CA ALA A 290 6.29 -1.18 14.53
C ALA A 290 6.86 0.24 14.71
N GLY A 291 7.08 1.00 13.62
CA GLY A 291 7.44 2.42 13.69
C GLY A 291 6.25 3.37 13.82
N GLY A 292 5.02 2.86 13.68
CA GLY A 292 3.78 3.63 13.76
C GLY A 292 3.24 4.11 12.42
N VAL A 293 1.97 4.56 12.45
CA VAL A 293 1.27 5.19 11.31
C VAL A 293 0.51 6.41 11.81
N ARG A 294 0.78 7.58 11.25
CA ARG A 294 0.24 8.86 11.73
C ARG A 294 -0.28 9.72 10.58
N GLY A 295 -1.52 10.18 10.70
CA GLY A 295 -2.08 11.09 9.68
C GLY A 295 -2.31 10.42 8.34
N LEU A 296 -3.10 9.33 8.33
CA LEU A 296 -3.59 8.68 7.11
C LEU A 296 -4.99 9.19 6.79
N THR A 297 -5.16 9.84 5.64
CA THR A 297 -6.46 10.25 5.11
C THR A 297 -6.80 9.47 3.85
N VAL A 298 -7.98 8.87 3.84
CA VAL A 298 -8.55 8.16 2.69
C VAL A 298 -9.89 8.78 2.34
N GLU A 299 -10.01 9.33 1.14
CA GLU A 299 -11.18 10.12 0.77
C GLU A 299 -11.55 9.96 -0.71
N ASP A 300 -12.86 10.14 -1.01
CA ASP A 300 -13.38 10.13 -2.37
C ASP A 300 -12.99 8.85 -3.16
N CYS A 301 -12.99 7.69 -2.50
CA CYS A 301 -12.58 6.41 -3.07
C CYS A 301 -13.74 5.43 -3.20
N LEU A 302 -13.59 4.48 -4.13
CA LEU A 302 -14.48 3.35 -4.31
C LEU A 302 -13.74 2.05 -3.95
N PHE A 303 -14.27 1.30 -2.99
CA PHE A 303 -13.81 -0.05 -2.67
C PHE A 303 -14.80 -1.06 -3.22
N ARG A 304 -14.32 -2.04 -3.97
CA ARG A 304 -15.19 -3.03 -4.63
C ARG A 304 -14.66 -4.45 -4.45
N HIS A 305 -15.48 -5.32 -3.88
CA HIS A 305 -15.18 -6.75 -3.72
C HIS A 305 -13.87 -7.06 -2.98
N THR A 306 -13.39 -6.16 -2.12
CA THR A 306 -12.28 -6.46 -1.21
C THR A 306 -12.77 -7.25 0.00
N ASP A 307 -11.92 -8.08 0.61
CA ASP A 307 -12.31 -8.78 1.83
C ASP A 307 -12.59 -7.79 2.98
N ARG A 308 -11.79 -6.73 3.07
CA ARG A 308 -11.95 -5.66 4.09
C ARG A 308 -11.79 -4.28 3.47
N GLY A 309 -12.50 -3.30 4.03
CA GLY A 309 -12.34 -1.88 3.66
C GLY A 309 -11.12 -1.28 4.37
N LEU A 310 -11.24 -0.91 5.64
CA LEU A 310 -10.09 -0.69 6.51
C LEU A 310 -9.70 -2.00 7.20
N ARG A 311 -8.40 -2.29 7.19
CA ARG A 311 -7.84 -3.48 7.84
C ARG A 311 -6.63 -3.12 8.69
N ILE A 312 -6.77 -3.01 10.01
CA ILE A 312 -5.62 -2.85 10.90
C ILE A 312 -5.18 -4.21 11.43
N LYS A 313 -3.91 -4.54 11.23
CA LYS A 313 -3.26 -5.79 11.67
C LYS A 313 -2.13 -5.45 12.64
N THR A 314 -2.38 -5.55 13.94
CA THR A 314 -1.35 -5.36 14.96
C THR A 314 -1.48 -6.41 16.06
N ARG A 315 -0.51 -6.46 16.95
CA ARG A 315 -0.48 -7.41 18.08
C ARG A 315 0.55 -7.02 19.13
N ARG A 316 0.45 -7.61 20.33
CA ARG A 316 1.55 -7.55 21.30
C ARG A 316 2.86 -8.00 20.64
N GLY A 317 3.97 -7.37 20.97
CA GLY A 317 5.28 -7.59 20.36
C GLY A 317 5.57 -6.70 19.15
N ARG A 318 4.66 -5.78 18.75
CA ARG A 318 4.96 -4.79 17.71
C ARG A 318 5.82 -3.63 18.20
N GLY A 319 5.76 -3.33 19.50
CA GLY A 319 6.58 -2.29 20.10
C GLY A 319 5.81 -1.03 20.49
N GLU A 320 6.36 -0.26 21.41
CA GLU A 320 5.76 0.99 21.91
C GLU A 320 5.70 2.10 20.86
N GLN A 321 6.55 2.03 19.81
CA GLN A 321 6.52 2.96 18.67
C GLN A 321 5.41 2.61 17.67
N ALA A 322 4.81 1.43 17.80
CA ALA A 322 3.69 0.97 16.96
C ALA A 322 2.39 1.70 17.33
N VAL A 323 2.37 3.00 17.08
CA VAL A 323 1.25 3.90 17.36
C VAL A 323 0.49 4.19 16.09
N VAL A 324 -0.81 3.88 16.06
CA VAL A 324 -1.73 4.25 14.97
C VAL A 324 -2.57 5.42 15.45
N GLU A 325 -2.44 6.57 14.80
CA GLU A 325 -3.17 7.77 15.19
C GLU A 325 -3.57 8.65 13.99
N ASN A 326 -4.67 9.38 14.15
CA ASN A 326 -5.19 10.30 13.13
C ASN A 326 -5.44 9.60 11.79
N VAL A 327 -6.12 8.44 11.85
CA VAL A 327 -6.59 7.71 10.68
C VAL A 327 -8.01 8.19 10.37
N TYR A 328 -8.21 8.74 9.17
CA TYR A 328 -9.47 9.31 8.76
C TYR A 328 -9.90 8.78 7.39
N PHE A 329 -11.10 8.18 7.36
CA PHE A 329 -11.76 7.66 6.16
C PHE A 329 -13.05 8.42 5.95
N HIS A 330 -13.22 9.09 4.81
CA HIS A 330 -14.43 9.85 4.58
C HIS A 330 -14.84 9.95 3.10
N ARG A 331 -16.13 10.16 2.85
CA ARG A 331 -16.72 10.22 1.52
C ARG A 331 -16.37 9.00 0.66
N LEU A 332 -16.64 7.82 1.21
CA LEU A 332 -16.32 6.55 0.55
C LEU A 332 -17.58 5.82 0.12
N VAL A 333 -17.46 5.10 -0.98
CA VAL A 333 -18.42 4.09 -1.42
C VAL A 333 -17.74 2.73 -1.34
N MET A 334 -18.43 1.75 -0.73
CA MET A 334 -17.98 0.36 -0.64
C MET A 334 -19.07 -0.54 -1.23
N GLU A 335 -18.70 -1.40 -2.19
CA GLU A 335 -19.60 -2.32 -2.88
C GLU A 335 -19.05 -3.75 -2.76
N GLY A 336 -19.81 -4.65 -2.12
CA GLY A 336 -19.40 -6.03 -1.91
C GLY A 336 -18.15 -6.21 -1.03
N VAL A 337 -17.82 -5.23 -0.21
CA VAL A 337 -16.75 -5.32 0.78
C VAL A 337 -17.22 -6.20 1.92
N LYS A 338 -16.54 -7.35 2.13
CA LYS A 338 -17.07 -8.39 3.04
C LYS A 338 -17.12 -7.95 4.50
N ALA A 339 -16.08 -7.23 5.01
CA ALA A 339 -16.03 -6.65 6.35
C ALA A 339 -15.49 -5.22 6.27
N PRO A 340 -16.35 -4.19 6.25
CA PRO A 340 -15.97 -2.80 5.93
C PRO A 340 -14.90 -2.20 6.85
N PHE A 341 -15.02 -2.42 8.17
CA PHE A 341 -14.15 -1.76 9.15
C PHE A 341 -13.60 -2.78 10.14
N THR A 342 -12.28 -3.00 10.13
CA THR A 342 -11.65 -3.96 11.04
C THR A 342 -10.36 -3.41 11.66
N ALA A 343 -10.24 -3.52 12.98
CA ALA A 343 -9.00 -3.28 13.70
C ALA A 343 -8.76 -4.46 14.67
N ASN A 344 -7.59 -5.08 14.55
CA ASN A 344 -7.28 -6.31 15.25
C ASN A 344 -5.92 -6.24 15.95
N CYS A 345 -5.92 -6.21 17.29
CA CYS A 345 -4.72 -6.25 18.13
C CYS A 345 -4.28 -7.66 18.52
N PHE A 346 -4.80 -8.71 17.86
CA PHE A 346 -4.48 -10.12 18.09
C PHE A 346 -4.11 -10.86 16.82
N TYR A 347 -3.47 -10.15 15.85
CA TYR A 347 -3.14 -10.71 14.54
C TYR A 347 -2.18 -11.89 14.66
N PHE A 348 -2.49 -13.02 13.99
CA PHE A 348 -1.84 -14.31 14.23
C PHE A 348 -0.87 -14.80 13.14
N CYS A 349 -0.70 -14.09 12.01
CA CYS A 349 0.04 -14.65 10.87
C CYS A 349 1.58 -14.64 11.02
N ASP A 350 2.13 -13.98 12.03
CA ASP A 350 3.55 -14.11 12.34
C ASP A 350 3.87 -15.48 12.97
N PRO A 351 5.14 -15.93 12.96
CA PRO A 351 5.53 -17.23 13.52
C PRO A 351 5.10 -17.45 14.97
N ASP A 352 5.16 -16.41 15.80
CA ASP A 352 4.71 -16.42 17.21
C ASP A 352 3.29 -15.88 17.40
N GLY A 353 2.59 -15.57 16.32
CA GLY A 353 1.28 -14.90 16.38
C GLY A 353 0.17 -15.71 17.05
N LYS A 354 0.29 -17.03 17.14
CA LYS A 354 -0.64 -17.92 17.83
C LYS A 354 -0.21 -18.27 19.26
N SER A 355 0.85 -17.63 19.78
CA SER A 355 1.29 -17.83 21.16
C SER A 355 0.27 -17.28 22.16
N ASP A 356 0.30 -17.82 23.39
CA ASP A 356 -0.54 -17.35 24.50
C ASP A 356 -0.31 -15.87 24.76
N TYR A 357 0.93 -15.38 24.68
CA TYR A 357 1.24 -13.95 24.82
C TYR A 357 0.47 -13.06 23.85
N VAL A 358 0.45 -13.43 22.58
CA VAL A 358 -0.24 -12.64 21.55
C VAL A 358 -1.75 -12.76 21.66
N GLN A 359 -2.27 -13.97 21.90
CA GLN A 359 -3.70 -14.26 21.86
C GLN A 359 -4.42 -14.12 23.21
N CYS A 360 -3.69 -13.87 24.32
CA CYS A 360 -4.29 -13.70 25.63
C CYS A 360 -5.30 -12.54 25.66
N ARG A 361 -6.52 -12.83 26.15
CA ARG A 361 -7.59 -11.84 26.31
C ARG A 361 -7.60 -11.17 27.68
N GLU A 362 -6.77 -11.65 28.59
CA GLU A 362 -6.61 -11.04 29.93
C GLU A 362 -5.61 -9.89 29.87
N LYS A 363 -5.77 -8.93 30.76
CA LYS A 363 -4.92 -7.76 30.88
C LYS A 363 -3.48 -8.17 31.19
N GLN A 364 -2.54 -7.71 30.36
CA GLN A 364 -1.11 -7.90 30.52
C GLN A 364 -0.43 -6.61 30.97
N PRO A 365 0.79 -6.65 31.55
CA PRO A 365 1.57 -5.44 31.78
C PRO A 365 1.80 -4.66 30.47
N VAL A 366 1.69 -3.34 30.52
CA VAL A 366 2.11 -2.46 29.42
C VAL A 366 3.63 -2.32 29.49
N ASP A 367 4.29 -2.66 28.41
CA ASP A 367 5.75 -2.62 28.27
C ASP A 367 6.17 -2.05 26.89
N GLU A 368 7.47 -2.04 26.62
CA GLU A 368 8.07 -1.57 25.35
C GLU A 368 7.64 -2.38 24.12
N ARG A 369 6.90 -3.46 24.29
CA ARG A 369 6.39 -4.34 23.21
C ARG A 369 4.90 -4.10 22.93
N THR A 370 4.24 -3.22 23.67
CA THR A 370 2.80 -3.00 23.63
C THR A 370 2.44 -1.93 22.58
N PRO A 371 1.73 -2.28 21.49
CA PRO A 371 1.28 -1.30 20.49
C PRO A 371 0.08 -0.49 20.99
N GLU A 372 -0.23 0.60 20.27
CA GLU A 372 -1.32 1.50 20.60
C GLU A 372 -2.11 1.92 19.36
N ILE A 373 -3.44 1.88 19.43
CA ILE A 373 -4.33 2.51 18.44
C ILE A 373 -5.03 3.67 19.14
N ARG A 374 -4.71 4.92 18.76
CA ARG A 374 -5.22 6.13 19.44
C ARG A 374 -6.53 6.62 18.86
N SER A 375 -6.62 6.73 17.52
CA SER A 375 -7.83 7.29 16.93
C SER A 375 -8.09 6.81 15.50
N LEU A 376 -9.34 6.39 15.28
CA LEU A 376 -9.90 6.00 14.00
C LEU A 376 -11.19 6.79 13.77
N ARG A 377 -11.31 7.48 12.64
CA ARG A 377 -12.48 8.27 12.29
C ARG A 377 -13.02 7.87 10.93
N PHE A 378 -14.34 7.77 10.85
CA PHE A 378 -15.08 7.40 9.64
C PHE A 378 -16.21 8.36 9.45
N ALA A 379 -16.33 8.99 8.28
CA ALA A 379 -17.40 9.92 8.00
C ALA A 379 -17.94 9.79 6.57
N ASP A 380 -19.27 9.93 6.40
CA ASP A 380 -19.92 9.96 5.10
C ASP A 380 -19.57 8.73 4.25
N ILE A 381 -19.78 7.53 4.80
CA ILE A 381 -19.44 6.26 4.15
C ILE A 381 -20.70 5.45 3.90
N ARG A 382 -20.87 5.00 2.66
CA ARG A 382 -21.93 4.06 2.29
C ARG A 382 -21.34 2.73 1.87
N CYS A 383 -21.70 1.67 2.59
CA CYS A 383 -21.35 0.29 2.27
C CYS A 383 -22.59 -0.51 1.89
N ARG A 384 -22.55 -1.17 0.73
CA ARG A 384 -23.59 -2.08 0.24
C ARG A 384 -23.01 -3.47 0.05
N ASP A 385 -23.87 -4.46 0.23
CA ASP A 385 -23.54 -5.88 0.04
C ASP A 385 -22.37 -6.37 0.91
N ALA A 386 -22.27 -5.87 2.16
CA ALA A 386 -21.38 -6.45 3.17
C ALA A 386 -21.79 -7.90 3.49
N GLN A 387 -20.90 -8.71 4.04
CA GLN A 387 -21.17 -10.13 4.30
C GLN A 387 -21.06 -10.49 5.77
N ALA A 388 -19.90 -10.24 6.39
CA ALA A 388 -19.57 -10.70 7.74
C ALA A 388 -20.19 -9.80 8.82
N ALA A 389 -19.49 -8.77 9.24
CA ALA A 389 -19.94 -7.79 10.23
C ALA A 389 -19.80 -6.38 9.68
N ALA A 390 -20.64 -5.46 10.15
CA ALA A 390 -20.53 -4.04 9.79
C ALA A 390 -19.17 -3.46 10.25
N ALA A 391 -18.75 -3.81 11.46
CA ALA A 391 -17.43 -3.47 11.97
C ALA A 391 -16.96 -4.52 13.00
N CYS A 392 -15.62 -4.69 13.12
CA CYS A 392 -15.03 -5.50 14.17
C CYS A 392 -13.75 -4.83 14.70
N PHE A 393 -13.79 -4.35 15.93
CA PHE A 393 -12.71 -3.63 16.59
C PHE A 393 -12.26 -4.37 17.84
N LEU A 394 -11.07 -4.97 17.81
CA LEU A 394 -10.49 -5.75 18.91
C LEU A 394 -9.26 -5.05 19.46
N GLY A 395 -9.41 -4.26 20.52
CA GLY A 395 -8.33 -3.63 21.29
C GLY A 395 -7.69 -4.55 22.31
N LEU A 396 -6.52 -4.19 22.82
CA LEU A 396 -5.89 -4.87 23.95
C LEU A 396 -6.57 -4.44 25.27
N PRO A 397 -6.78 -5.36 26.23
CA PRO A 397 -7.39 -4.99 27.53
C PRO A 397 -6.50 -4.07 28.37
N GLU A 398 -5.18 -4.14 28.22
CA GLU A 398 -4.22 -3.24 28.89
C GLU A 398 -4.02 -1.91 28.17
N LYS A 399 -4.31 -1.84 26.85
CA LYS A 399 -4.16 -0.67 26.01
C LYS A 399 -5.33 -0.59 25.02
N PRO A 400 -6.52 -0.20 25.50
CA PRO A 400 -7.71 -0.11 24.66
C PRO A 400 -7.51 0.82 23.46
N ILE A 401 -8.28 0.59 22.37
CA ILE A 401 -8.35 1.56 21.29
C ILE A 401 -8.91 2.87 21.84
N GLY A 402 -8.18 3.97 21.71
CA GLY A 402 -8.52 5.23 22.37
C GLY A 402 -9.85 5.82 21.90
N LEU A 403 -9.99 6.03 20.58
CA LEU A 403 -11.21 6.59 19.98
C LEU A 403 -11.57 5.86 18.69
N ILE A 404 -12.83 5.46 18.59
CA ILE A 404 -13.48 5.11 17.33
C ILE A 404 -14.67 6.05 17.15
N GLU A 405 -14.65 6.81 16.08
CA GLU A 405 -15.71 7.77 15.73
C GLU A 405 -16.27 7.44 14.35
N MET A 406 -17.58 7.22 14.29
CA MET A 406 -18.31 6.96 13.03
C MET A 406 -19.43 7.97 12.90
N THR A 407 -19.46 8.72 11.80
CA THR A 407 -20.46 9.77 11.54
C THR A 407 -21.04 9.61 10.13
N GLY A 408 -22.37 9.52 10.01
CA GLY A 408 -23.03 9.39 8.70
C GLY A 408 -22.61 8.10 7.97
N VAL A 409 -22.50 6.99 8.68
CA VAL A 409 -22.08 5.69 8.12
C VAL A 409 -23.30 4.79 7.92
N GLU A 410 -23.49 4.32 6.69
CA GLU A 410 -24.56 3.40 6.31
C GLU A 410 -23.98 2.07 5.83
N VAL A 411 -24.44 0.96 6.41
CA VAL A 411 -24.04 -0.39 6.01
C VAL A 411 -25.27 -1.25 5.74
N SER A 412 -25.32 -1.88 4.57
CA SER A 412 -26.28 -2.92 4.22
C SER A 412 -25.59 -4.20 3.77
N PHE A 413 -26.25 -5.33 3.98
CA PHE A 413 -25.67 -6.65 3.71
C PHE A 413 -26.20 -7.25 2.42
N ALA A 414 -25.41 -8.13 1.83
CA ALA A 414 -25.78 -8.90 0.66
C ALA A 414 -27.05 -9.75 0.91
N GLN A 415 -27.78 -10.03 -0.14
CA GLN A 415 -29.00 -10.85 -0.06
C GLN A 415 -28.67 -12.29 0.39
N ASP A 416 -27.55 -12.86 -0.10
CA ASP A 416 -27.05 -14.18 0.25
C ASP A 416 -25.58 -14.09 0.72
N PRO A 417 -25.32 -13.61 1.97
CA PRO A 417 -23.98 -13.39 2.45
C PRO A 417 -23.28 -14.71 2.80
N GLN A 418 -22.00 -14.82 2.49
CA GLN A 418 -21.18 -15.97 2.84
C GLN A 418 -20.50 -15.76 4.20
N PRO A 419 -20.47 -16.79 5.08
CA PRO A 419 -19.81 -16.70 6.38
C PRO A 419 -18.33 -16.40 6.24
N MET A 420 -17.84 -15.42 6.99
CA MET A 420 -16.42 -15.09 7.07
C MET A 420 -16.07 -14.54 8.46
N ALA A 421 -14.89 -14.93 8.98
CA ALA A 421 -14.33 -14.29 10.16
C ALA A 421 -13.91 -12.84 9.81
N PRO A 422 -14.45 -11.81 10.48
CA PRO A 422 -14.14 -10.42 10.14
C PRO A 422 -12.67 -10.07 10.35
N VAL A 423 -12.02 -10.72 11.31
CA VAL A 423 -10.60 -10.51 11.67
C VAL A 423 -9.83 -11.83 11.74
N MET A 424 -8.50 -11.74 11.69
CA MET A 424 -7.59 -12.90 11.74
C MET A 424 -6.94 -12.99 13.12
N CYS A 425 -7.64 -13.61 14.07
CA CYS A 425 -7.14 -13.94 15.41
C CYS A 425 -7.65 -15.33 15.84
N CYS A 426 -7.05 -15.94 16.86
CA CYS A 426 -7.54 -17.19 17.38
C CYS A 426 -8.93 -17.00 18.02
N GLY A 427 -9.84 -17.93 17.73
CA GLY A 427 -11.22 -17.87 18.24
C GLY A 427 -12.13 -16.87 17.52
N ALA A 428 -11.70 -16.27 16.40
CA ALA A 428 -12.61 -15.48 15.56
C ALA A 428 -13.52 -16.43 14.78
N GLU A 429 -14.81 -16.40 15.10
CA GLU A 429 -15.81 -17.24 14.43
C GLU A 429 -16.34 -16.57 13.16
N PRO A 430 -16.57 -17.35 12.10
CA PRO A 430 -17.29 -16.85 10.92
C PRO A 430 -18.68 -16.35 11.29
N CYS A 431 -19.04 -15.18 10.81
CA CYS A 431 -20.38 -14.61 10.98
C CYS A 431 -20.95 -14.09 9.66
N VAL A 432 -22.27 -13.85 9.66
CA VAL A 432 -23.00 -13.20 8.59
C VAL A 432 -23.87 -12.09 9.18
N ARG A 433 -23.91 -10.95 8.50
CA ARG A 433 -24.77 -9.81 8.89
C ARG A 433 -24.60 -9.38 10.36
N GLY A 434 -23.40 -9.50 10.91
CA GLY A 434 -23.09 -9.04 12.26
C GLY A 434 -23.15 -7.51 12.36
N GLY A 435 -23.49 -7.00 13.54
CA GLY A 435 -23.47 -5.58 13.83
C GLY A 435 -22.07 -4.99 13.99
N ILE A 436 -21.93 -3.99 14.84
CA ILE A 436 -20.65 -3.42 15.27
C ILE A 436 -20.18 -4.22 16.48
N GLN A 437 -19.09 -4.94 16.33
CA GLN A 437 -18.40 -5.67 17.39
C GLN A 437 -17.24 -4.82 17.91
N ALA A 438 -17.23 -4.45 19.17
CA ALA A 438 -16.18 -3.66 19.79
C ALA A 438 -15.74 -4.25 21.13
N GLU A 439 -14.44 -4.57 21.21
CA GLU A 439 -13.82 -5.11 22.41
C GLU A 439 -12.61 -4.24 22.83
N ASN A 440 -12.58 -3.82 24.11
CA ASN A 440 -11.54 -2.95 24.67
C ASN A 440 -11.35 -1.65 23.86
N VAL A 441 -12.34 -0.80 23.89
CA VAL A 441 -12.34 0.54 23.25
C VAL A 441 -12.64 1.58 24.34
N ALA A 442 -11.77 2.57 24.51
CA ALA A 442 -11.98 3.61 25.51
C ALA A 442 -13.19 4.50 25.17
N THR A 443 -13.29 4.96 23.91
CA THR A 443 -14.46 5.74 23.46
C THR A 443 -14.96 5.23 22.12
N LEU A 444 -16.22 4.84 22.05
CA LEU A 444 -16.96 4.54 20.82
C LEU A 444 -18.03 5.60 20.63
N ARG A 445 -17.87 6.42 19.57
CA ARG A 445 -18.83 7.48 19.22
C ARG A 445 -19.49 7.17 17.89
N LEU A 446 -20.82 7.09 17.89
CA LEU A 446 -21.64 6.76 16.75
C LEU A 446 -22.67 7.88 16.52
N THR A 447 -22.53 8.62 15.43
CA THR A 447 -23.43 9.70 15.05
C THR A 447 -24.06 9.38 13.70
N ASP A 448 -25.37 9.29 13.63
CA ASP A 448 -26.11 8.96 12.41
C ASP A 448 -25.60 7.69 11.71
N VAL A 449 -25.31 6.64 12.50
CA VAL A 449 -24.91 5.32 11.99
C VAL A 449 -26.16 4.46 11.77
N THR A 450 -26.27 3.93 10.53
CA THR A 450 -27.43 3.13 10.13
C THR A 450 -27.00 1.77 9.60
N LEU A 451 -27.50 0.70 10.21
CA LEU A 451 -27.27 -0.68 9.82
C LEU A 451 -28.58 -1.32 9.35
N HIS A 452 -28.59 -1.86 8.14
CA HIS A 452 -29.75 -2.50 7.53
C HIS A 452 -29.55 -4.01 7.42
N GLY A 453 -30.47 -4.80 7.97
CA GLY A 453 -30.47 -6.25 7.83
C GLY A 453 -29.47 -7.00 8.71
N VAL A 454 -29.12 -6.45 9.87
CA VAL A 454 -28.31 -7.15 10.89
C VAL A 454 -29.04 -8.38 11.39
N ALA A 455 -28.31 -9.50 11.54
CA ALA A 455 -28.85 -10.77 12.04
C ALA A 455 -28.52 -10.93 13.55
N GLY A 456 -29.13 -10.12 14.38
CA GLY A 456 -28.90 -10.18 15.84
C GLY A 456 -28.74 -8.78 16.43
N GLU A 457 -27.88 -8.64 17.40
CA GLU A 457 -27.60 -7.38 18.06
C GLU A 457 -26.83 -6.43 17.11
N LYS A 458 -27.24 -5.17 17.07
CA LYS A 458 -26.53 -4.15 16.29
C LYS A 458 -25.21 -3.70 16.92
N LEU A 459 -25.12 -3.79 18.26
CA LEU A 459 -23.94 -3.47 19.04
C LEU A 459 -23.58 -4.65 19.94
N GLU A 460 -22.45 -5.26 19.70
CA GLU A 460 -21.84 -6.28 20.55
C GLU A 460 -20.61 -5.68 21.23
N LEU A 461 -20.78 -5.22 22.47
CA LEU A 461 -19.78 -4.42 23.18
C LEU A 461 -19.19 -5.18 24.38
N ARG A 462 -17.88 -5.20 24.50
CA ARG A 462 -17.15 -5.76 25.63
C ARG A 462 -15.98 -4.84 26.03
N GLY A 463 -15.91 -4.39 27.26
CA GLY A 463 -14.83 -3.51 27.72
C GLY A 463 -14.80 -2.16 26.97
N VAL A 464 -15.98 -1.63 26.59
CA VAL A 464 -16.12 -0.28 26.04
C VAL A 464 -16.36 0.64 27.22
N GLU A 465 -15.43 1.59 27.47
CA GLU A 465 -15.50 2.45 28.67
C GLU A 465 -16.54 3.57 28.50
N LYS A 466 -16.62 4.15 27.30
CA LYS A 466 -17.58 5.20 26.99
C LYS A 466 -18.26 4.96 25.64
N LEU A 467 -19.58 4.88 25.66
CA LEU A 467 -20.42 4.79 24.46
C LEU A 467 -21.21 6.08 24.29
N GLU A 468 -21.11 6.72 23.12
CA GLU A 468 -21.90 7.88 22.74
C GLU A 468 -22.65 7.55 21.44
N VAL A 469 -23.97 7.57 21.47
CA VAL A 469 -24.83 7.30 20.31
C VAL A 469 -25.79 8.46 20.10
N THR A 470 -25.80 9.00 18.89
CA THR A 470 -26.70 10.09 18.50
C THR A 470 -27.26 9.81 17.10
N GLY A 471 -28.56 9.81 16.96
CA GLY A 471 -29.21 9.53 15.67
C GLY A 471 -28.98 8.12 15.15
N GLY A 472 -29.29 7.89 13.88
CA GLY A 472 -29.17 6.58 13.24
C GLY A 472 -30.18 5.53 13.76
N ASN A 473 -29.79 4.25 13.65
CA ASN A 473 -30.64 3.15 14.10
C ASN A 473 -29.93 2.07 14.93
N VAL A 474 -28.76 2.36 15.47
CA VAL A 474 -27.91 1.39 16.21
C VAL A 474 -28.16 1.35 17.71
N GLN A 475 -29.14 2.14 18.17
CA GLN A 475 -29.62 2.11 19.58
C GLN A 475 -30.42 0.85 19.86
#